data_e22174eaf62e04f4e708ad4e2e6c29ab
#
_entry.id   e22174eaf62e04f4e708ad4e2e6c29ab
#
_cell.length_a   1.000
_cell.length_b   1.000
_cell.length_c   1.000
_cell.angle_alpha   90.00
_cell.angle_beta   90.00
_cell.angle_gamma   90.00
#
_symmetry.space_group_name_H-M   'P 1'
#
loop_
_entity.id
_entity.type
_entity.pdbx_description
1 polymer ?
#
loop_
_entity_poly.entity_id
_entity_poly.type
_entity_poly.pdbx_seq_one_letter_code
_entity_poly.pdbx_strand_id
1 'polypeptide(L)'
;MKKTYNKNKEMHHIHDKSYKDLYSKKEIALDLFKNMIKDDWAKEITVENLSLVNKSFVTSDYEETECDIVYQAKVKDTEVFFYILLEFQSTVDYRMPLRLLFYMCEILRDYSKNANHKKYDKNLKIPAIIPIVLYNGQEVWKVPREFRKIIYNEKMFKNSLLNFEYDLIDVNNGFTEEELIKSKNVSAAIFLLDQKIDAIQFLQRIKAIALFFDALSEVEIKAIKHWIRNTIDNQLAESAIKILESKREDVEVMVANNMFILTEFREKAEKEGLQKGLEQGLERGLQQGIEQTKIENARNLFDVLDDETISKRIKLDLDRVKKLREEWEREQSDNQ
;
A
#
# COMPACT_ATOMS: atom_id res chain seq x y z
N MET A 1 13.27 -4.81 13.87
CA MET A 1 11.95 -5.23 13.33
C MET A 1 10.78 -4.32 13.73
N LYS A 2 10.55 -3.92 15.00
CA LYS A 2 9.40 -3.05 15.38
C LYS A 2 9.37 -1.65 14.74
N LYS A 3 10.52 -0.99 14.49
CA LYS A 3 10.56 0.35 13.84
C LYS A 3 10.21 0.32 12.35
N THR A 4 10.58 -0.73 11.63
CA THR A 4 10.27 -0.90 10.20
C THR A 4 8.79 -1.23 9.99
N TYR A 5 8.22 -2.04 10.89
CA TYR A 5 6.79 -2.40 10.85
C TYR A 5 5.87 -1.19 11.08
N ASN A 6 6.21 -0.30 12.03
CA ASN A 6 5.45 0.94 12.27
C ASN A 6 5.55 1.91 11.08
N LYS A 7 6.71 2.08 10.47
CA LYS A 7 6.90 3.00 9.34
C LYS A 7 6.11 2.55 8.09
N ASN A 8 6.03 1.25 7.84
CA ASN A 8 5.21 0.72 6.75
C ASN A 8 3.71 0.93 7.02
N LYS A 9 3.24 0.71 8.25
CA LYS A 9 1.83 0.92 8.63
C LYS A 9 1.41 2.39 8.50
N GLU A 10 2.26 3.33 8.89
CA GLU A 10 2.03 4.77 8.70
C GLU A 10 1.97 5.14 7.22
N MET A 11 2.86 4.58 6.38
CA MET A 11 2.88 4.85 4.94
C MET A 11 1.61 4.32 4.25
N HIS A 12 1.11 3.14 4.60
CA HIS A 12 -0.14 2.59 4.08
C HIS A 12 -1.34 3.51 4.38
N HIS A 13 -1.48 3.99 5.61
CA HIS A 13 -2.53 4.96 5.97
C HIS A 13 -2.45 6.29 5.20
N ILE A 14 -1.24 6.74 4.81
CA ILE A 14 -1.06 7.97 4.03
C ILE A 14 -1.64 7.80 2.61
N HIS A 15 -1.38 6.67 1.95
CA HIS A 15 -1.90 6.42 0.61
C HIS A 15 -3.42 6.29 0.61
N ASP A 16 -4.02 5.50 1.52
CA ASP A 16 -5.46 5.33 1.63
C ASP A 16 -6.15 6.70 1.86
N LYS A 17 -5.60 7.51 2.78
CA LYS A 17 -6.09 8.86 3.03
C LYS A 17 -5.94 9.80 1.82
N SER A 18 -4.85 9.69 1.08
CA SER A 18 -4.60 10.50 -0.12
C SER A 18 -5.57 10.13 -1.25
N TYR A 19 -5.88 8.85 -1.43
CA TYR A 19 -6.91 8.41 -2.36
C TYR A 19 -8.30 8.88 -1.94
N LYS A 20 -8.63 8.82 -0.64
CA LYS A 20 -9.89 9.34 -0.11
C LYS A 20 -10.05 10.83 -0.38
N ASP A 21 -9.01 11.65 -0.13
CA ASP A 21 -9.03 13.08 -0.44
C ASP A 21 -9.16 13.33 -1.95
N LEU A 22 -8.41 12.61 -2.76
CA LEU A 22 -8.41 12.74 -4.21
C LEU A 22 -9.80 12.46 -4.79
N TYR A 23 -10.35 11.28 -4.51
CA TYR A 23 -11.62 10.82 -5.07
C TYR A 23 -12.86 11.30 -4.32
N SER A 24 -12.70 12.14 -3.29
CA SER A 24 -13.81 12.94 -2.74
C SER A 24 -14.21 14.12 -3.67
N LYS A 25 -13.35 14.47 -4.63
CA LYS A 25 -13.64 15.47 -5.66
C LYS A 25 -14.36 14.77 -6.81
N LYS A 26 -15.61 15.15 -7.05
CA LYS A 26 -16.47 14.41 -7.98
C LYS A 26 -15.98 14.41 -9.43
N GLU A 27 -15.27 15.44 -9.86
CA GLU A 27 -14.65 15.53 -11.18
C GLU A 27 -13.56 14.45 -11.35
N ILE A 28 -12.76 14.24 -10.30
CA ILE A 28 -11.70 13.23 -10.28
C ILE A 28 -12.30 11.82 -10.13
N ALA A 29 -13.32 11.66 -9.28
CA ALA A 29 -14.03 10.39 -9.16
C ALA A 29 -14.70 9.97 -10.47
N LEU A 30 -15.29 10.95 -11.19
CA LEU A 30 -15.88 10.71 -12.50
C LEU A 30 -14.84 10.21 -13.51
N ASP A 31 -13.63 10.76 -13.50
CA ASP A 31 -12.52 10.29 -14.33
C ASP A 31 -12.18 8.82 -14.03
N LEU A 32 -12.08 8.44 -12.75
CA LEU A 32 -11.87 7.05 -12.36
C LEU A 32 -12.97 6.13 -12.91
N PHE A 33 -14.23 6.49 -12.70
CA PHE A 33 -15.35 5.65 -13.13
C PHE A 33 -15.38 5.47 -14.65
N LYS A 34 -15.19 6.56 -15.41
CA LYS A 34 -15.26 6.52 -16.88
C LYS A 34 -14.08 5.80 -17.55
N ASN A 35 -12.89 5.88 -16.95
CA ASN A 35 -11.68 5.41 -17.61
C ASN A 35 -11.17 4.08 -17.06
N MET A 36 -11.48 3.75 -15.80
CA MET A 36 -10.97 2.54 -15.15
C MET A 36 -12.04 1.44 -14.98
N ILE A 37 -13.32 1.80 -15.05
CA ILE A 37 -14.45 0.84 -15.01
C ILE A 37 -14.91 0.57 -16.43
N LYS A 38 -15.10 -0.72 -16.77
CA LYS A 38 -15.45 -1.14 -18.13
C LYS A 38 -16.95 -1.25 -18.36
N ASP A 39 -17.76 -1.11 -17.31
CA ASP A 39 -19.20 -1.27 -17.38
C ASP A 39 -19.90 -0.09 -18.04
N ASP A 40 -21.00 -0.37 -18.73
CA ASP A 40 -21.75 0.64 -19.47
C ASP A 40 -22.36 1.72 -18.59
N TRP A 41 -22.72 1.40 -17.34
CA TRP A 41 -23.25 2.38 -16.40
C TRP A 41 -22.27 3.55 -16.13
N ALA A 42 -20.96 3.29 -16.18
CA ALA A 42 -19.94 4.31 -15.96
C ALA A 42 -19.95 5.39 -17.05
N LYS A 43 -20.38 5.06 -18.27
CA LYS A 43 -20.49 6.00 -19.40
C LYS A 43 -21.64 6.99 -19.22
N GLU A 44 -22.70 6.58 -18.52
CA GLU A 44 -23.90 7.38 -18.27
C GLU A 44 -23.73 8.41 -17.14
N ILE A 45 -22.63 8.33 -16.36
CA ILE A 45 -22.38 9.27 -15.26
C ILE A 45 -21.80 10.57 -15.82
N THR A 46 -22.31 11.68 -15.28
CA THR A 46 -21.80 13.03 -15.53
C THR A 46 -21.59 13.78 -14.21
N VAL A 47 -20.90 14.90 -14.23
CA VAL A 47 -20.68 15.73 -13.03
C VAL A 47 -22.02 16.19 -12.42
N GLU A 48 -23.02 16.44 -13.26
CA GLU A 48 -24.35 16.94 -12.85
C GLU A 48 -25.17 15.87 -12.15
N ASN A 49 -25.06 14.60 -12.59
CA ASN A 49 -25.86 13.50 -12.03
C ASN A 49 -25.14 12.70 -10.94
N LEU A 50 -23.91 13.09 -10.59
CA LEU A 50 -23.10 12.48 -9.53
C LEU A 50 -23.08 13.37 -8.27
N SER A 51 -23.32 12.79 -7.10
CA SER A 51 -23.33 13.49 -5.81
C SER A 51 -22.59 12.69 -4.75
N LEU A 52 -21.67 13.33 -4.05
CA LEU A 52 -20.99 12.72 -2.89
C LEU A 52 -21.98 12.59 -1.73
N VAL A 53 -22.06 11.42 -1.12
CA VAL A 53 -22.91 11.17 0.05
C VAL A 53 -22.09 11.46 1.30
N ASN A 54 -22.33 12.64 1.91
CA ASN A 54 -21.63 13.10 3.12
C ASN A 54 -22.20 12.43 4.38
N LYS A 55 -22.10 11.11 4.48
CA LYS A 55 -22.52 10.35 5.67
C LYS A 55 -21.46 9.30 5.96
N SER A 56 -21.01 9.25 7.21
CA SER A 56 -20.29 8.09 7.68
C SER A 56 -21.30 6.98 7.94
N PHE A 57 -21.26 5.92 7.15
CA PHE A 57 -22.00 4.69 7.40
C PHE A 57 -21.21 3.86 8.41
N VAL A 58 -21.33 4.23 9.70
CA VAL A 58 -20.69 3.50 10.80
C VAL A 58 -21.62 2.34 11.18
N THR A 59 -21.12 1.13 11.12
CA THR A 59 -21.81 -0.01 11.71
C THR A 59 -21.63 0.06 13.24
N SER A 60 -22.73 0.01 14.01
CA SER A 60 -22.72 0.14 15.47
C SER A 60 -21.84 -0.89 16.21
N ASP A 61 -21.45 -1.96 15.54
CA ASP A 61 -20.70 -3.09 16.11
C ASP A 61 -19.22 -3.14 15.65
N TYR A 62 -18.80 -2.23 14.79
CA TYR A 62 -17.43 -2.16 14.29
C TYR A 62 -16.90 -0.72 14.50
N GLU A 63 -16.29 -0.48 15.64
CA GLU A 63 -15.76 0.83 16.05
C GLU A 63 -14.67 1.43 15.12
N GLU A 64 -14.23 0.71 14.07
CA GLU A 64 -13.11 1.14 13.21
C GLU A 64 -13.39 1.09 11.70
N THR A 65 -14.63 0.87 11.23
CA THR A 65 -14.89 0.67 9.79
C THR A 65 -15.91 1.64 9.25
N GLU A 66 -15.46 2.85 8.92
CA GLU A 66 -16.20 3.72 8.01
C GLU A 66 -15.90 3.28 6.56
N CYS A 67 -16.91 3.22 5.68
CA CYS A 67 -16.66 3.13 4.25
C CYS A 67 -15.96 4.40 3.78
N ASP A 68 -15.04 4.27 2.81
CA ASP A 68 -14.22 5.40 2.43
C ASP A 68 -15.02 6.48 1.70
N ILE A 69 -15.68 6.15 0.61
CA ILE A 69 -16.47 7.09 -0.18
C ILE A 69 -17.73 6.43 -0.73
N VAL A 70 -18.85 7.14 -0.67
CA VAL A 70 -20.09 6.74 -1.34
C VAL A 70 -20.56 7.88 -2.23
N TYR A 71 -20.76 7.57 -3.51
CA TYR A 71 -21.42 8.45 -4.44
C TYR A 71 -22.83 7.96 -4.74
N GLN A 72 -23.75 8.89 -4.91
CA GLN A 72 -25.06 8.64 -5.49
C GLN A 72 -25.05 9.15 -6.93
N ALA A 73 -25.42 8.31 -7.87
CA ALA A 73 -25.57 8.67 -9.28
C ALA A 73 -27.02 8.51 -9.71
N LYS A 74 -27.55 9.50 -10.45
CA LYS A 74 -28.89 9.45 -11.02
C LYS A 74 -28.81 9.01 -12.48
N VAL A 75 -29.62 8.02 -12.87
CA VAL A 75 -29.69 7.63 -14.27
C VAL A 75 -30.38 8.75 -15.07
N LYS A 76 -29.79 9.12 -16.21
CA LYS A 76 -30.28 10.22 -17.06
C LYS A 76 -31.76 10.04 -17.40
N ASP A 77 -32.51 11.13 -17.28
CA ASP A 77 -33.93 11.23 -17.60
C ASP A 77 -34.87 10.25 -16.85
N THR A 78 -34.40 9.69 -15.73
CA THR A 78 -35.17 8.78 -14.88
C THR A 78 -35.16 9.23 -13.42
N GLU A 79 -36.07 8.68 -12.60
CA GLU A 79 -36.04 8.82 -11.14
C GLU A 79 -35.16 7.74 -10.47
N VAL A 80 -34.56 6.84 -11.28
CA VAL A 80 -33.70 5.75 -10.80
C VAL A 80 -32.32 6.31 -10.48
N PHE A 81 -31.84 5.97 -9.32
CA PHE A 81 -30.47 6.24 -8.90
C PHE A 81 -29.83 4.97 -8.35
N PHE A 82 -28.51 5.01 -8.25
CA PHE A 82 -27.71 3.96 -7.67
C PHE A 82 -26.57 4.56 -6.85
N TYR A 83 -25.97 3.75 -6.01
CA TYR A 83 -24.82 4.14 -5.21
C TYR A 83 -23.56 3.47 -5.74
N ILE A 84 -22.44 4.21 -5.70
CA ILE A 84 -21.11 3.70 -5.95
C ILE A 84 -20.39 3.74 -4.61
N LEU A 85 -20.01 2.58 -4.11
CA LEU A 85 -19.22 2.41 -2.90
C LEU A 85 -17.77 2.21 -3.31
N LEU A 86 -16.90 3.15 -2.99
CA LEU A 86 -15.47 3.12 -3.31
C LEU A 86 -14.67 2.91 -2.02
N GLU A 87 -13.90 1.84 -1.97
CA GLU A 87 -13.07 1.43 -0.83
C GLU A 87 -11.60 1.40 -1.25
N PHE A 88 -10.71 1.95 -0.42
CA PHE A 88 -9.27 2.00 -0.68
C PHE A 88 -8.54 0.98 0.19
N GLN A 89 -7.59 0.25 -0.41
CA GLN A 89 -6.85 -0.79 0.30
C GLN A 89 -5.39 -0.81 -0.15
N SER A 90 -4.48 -0.72 0.80
CA SER A 90 -3.03 -0.89 0.60
C SER A 90 -2.50 -2.26 1.02
N THR A 91 -3.36 -3.08 1.63
CA THR A 91 -3.07 -4.47 2.01
C THR A 91 -4.22 -5.39 1.63
N VAL A 92 -3.93 -6.67 1.41
CA VAL A 92 -5.00 -7.65 1.09
C VAL A 92 -5.85 -7.92 2.32
N ASP A 93 -7.14 -7.56 2.27
CA ASP A 93 -8.12 -7.93 3.32
C ASP A 93 -9.02 -9.06 2.82
N TYR A 94 -8.81 -10.26 3.33
CA TYR A 94 -9.62 -11.45 3.00
C TYR A 94 -11.07 -11.35 3.45
N ARG A 95 -11.42 -10.40 4.32
CA ARG A 95 -12.78 -10.11 4.75
C ARG A 95 -13.49 -9.10 3.85
N MET A 96 -12.83 -8.59 2.80
CA MET A 96 -13.36 -7.52 1.95
C MET A 96 -14.79 -7.79 1.43
N PRO A 97 -15.14 -8.98 0.90
CA PRO A 97 -16.51 -9.23 0.46
C PRO A 97 -17.54 -9.08 1.60
N LEU A 98 -17.17 -9.49 2.82
CA LEU A 98 -18.05 -9.37 4.00
C LEU A 98 -18.19 -7.91 4.46
N ARG A 99 -17.10 -7.14 4.45
CA ARG A 99 -17.12 -5.71 4.75
C ARG A 99 -18.02 -4.95 3.79
N LEU A 100 -17.86 -5.21 2.49
CA LEU A 100 -18.68 -4.59 1.46
C LEU A 100 -20.17 -4.92 1.64
N LEU A 101 -20.51 -6.16 2.02
CA LEU A 101 -21.90 -6.52 2.35
C LEU A 101 -22.46 -5.65 3.48
N PHE A 102 -21.70 -5.47 4.56
CA PHE A 102 -22.14 -4.63 5.68
C PHE A 102 -22.36 -3.18 5.26
N TYR A 103 -21.45 -2.59 4.50
CA TYR A 103 -21.62 -1.23 3.99
C TYR A 103 -22.83 -1.10 3.06
N MET A 104 -23.04 -2.07 2.16
CA MET A 104 -24.22 -2.10 1.31
C MET A 104 -25.53 -2.18 2.13
N CYS A 105 -25.55 -2.98 3.19
CA CYS A 105 -26.69 -3.06 4.11
C CYS A 105 -26.96 -1.72 4.80
N GLU A 106 -25.93 -1.00 5.25
CA GLU A 106 -26.10 0.31 5.89
C GLU A 106 -26.61 1.38 4.90
N ILE A 107 -26.11 1.38 3.67
CA ILE A 107 -26.61 2.27 2.60
C ILE A 107 -28.09 2.00 2.34
N LEU A 108 -28.50 0.73 2.21
CA LEU A 108 -29.90 0.35 2.02
C LEU A 108 -30.77 0.67 3.23
N ARG A 109 -30.22 0.55 4.43
CA ARG A 109 -30.91 0.92 5.68
C ARG A 109 -31.18 2.42 5.75
N ASP A 110 -30.17 3.25 5.41
CA ASP A 110 -30.34 4.70 5.36
C ASP A 110 -31.36 5.09 4.27
N TYR A 111 -31.23 4.51 3.09
CA TYR A 111 -32.20 4.70 2.00
C TYR A 111 -33.63 4.37 2.47
N SER A 112 -33.83 3.20 3.08
CA SER A 112 -35.15 2.76 3.58
C SER A 112 -35.75 3.68 4.65
N LYS A 113 -34.90 4.30 5.50
CA LYS A 113 -35.34 5.26 6.52
C LYS A 113 -35.79 6.60 5.91
N ASN A 114 -35.11 7.02 4.84
CA ASN A 114 -35.33 8.35 4.23
C ASN A 114 -36.34 8.33 3.08
N ALA A 115 -36.60 7.16 2.50
CA ALA A 115 -37.59 7.02 1.44
C ALA A 115 -39.00 6.84 2.03
N ASN A 116 -39.96 7.63 1.52
CA ASN A 116 -41.37 7.54 1.92
C ASN A 116 -42.05 6.30 1.33
N HIS A 117 -41.48 5.13 1.52
CA HIS A 117 -42.09 3.88 1.04
C HIS A 117 -43.24 3.47 1.94
N LYS A 118 -44.40 3.29 1.35
CA LYS A 118 -45.55 2.67 2.05
C LYS A 118 -45.28 1.19 2.22
N LYS A 119 -45.60 0.66 3.41
CA LYS A 119 -45.43 -0.80 3.73
C LYS A 119 -46.01 -1.76 2.68
N TYR A 120 -46.98 -1.28 1.91
CA TYR A 120 -47.72 -2.08 0.91
C TYR A 120 -47.46 -1.64 -0.52
N ASP A 121 -46.32 -0.96 -0.79
CA ASP A 121 -45.98 -0.57 -2.16
C ASP A 121 -45.58 -1.80 -2.99
N LYS A 122 -46.48 -2.20 -3.90
CA LYS A 122 -46.29 -3.37 -4.79
C LYS A 122 -45.18 -3.13 -5.84
N ASN A 123 -44.79 -1.87 -6.05
CA ASN A 123 -43.77 -1.46 -7.01
C ASN A 123 -42.45 -1.07 -6.34
N LEU A 124 -42.27 -1.44 -5.09
CA LEU A 124 -41.05 -1.15 -4.36
C LEU A 124 -39.82 -1.62 -5.14
N LYS A 125 -38.94 -0.68 -5.46
CA LYS A 125 -37.60 -0.94 -5.99
C LYS A 125 -36.59 -0.27 -5.07
N ILE A 126 -35.48 -0.93 -4.89
CA ILE A 126 -34.34 -0.40 -4.13
C ILE A 126 -33.22 0.01 -5.10
N PRO A 127 -32.40 0.99 -4.76
CA PRO A 127 -31.25 1.38 -5.61
C PRO A 127 -30.24 0.23 -5.69
N ALA A 128 -29.60 0.13 -6.84
CA ALA A 128 -28.42 -0.69 -6.97
C ALA A 128 -27.26 -0.08 -6.16
N ILE A 129 -26.36 -0.92 -5.65
CA ILE A 129 -25.11 -0.50 -5.05
C ILE A 129 -23.99 -1.21 -5.78
N ILE A 130 -23.04 -0.44 -6.31
CA ILE A 130 -21.90 -0.92 -7.07
C ILE A 130 -20.66 -0.77 -6.20
N PRO A 131 -20.16 -1.87 -5.63
CA PRO A 131 -18.95 -1.82 -4.80
C PRO A 131 -17.70 -1.88 -5.67
N ILE A 132 -16.76 -0.98 -5.42
CA ILE A 132 -15.47 -0.88 -6.11
C ILE A 132 -14.38 -0.87 -5.05
N VAL A 133 -13.36 -1.70 -5.22
CA VAL A 133 -12.15 -1.72 -4.41
C VAL A 133 -10.98 -1.22 -5.25
N LEU A 134 -10.35 -0.13 -4.81
CA LEU A 134 -9.09 0.34 -5.34
C LEU A 134 -7.96 -0.18 -4.46
N TYR A 135 -7.11 -1.01 -5.03
CA TYR A 135 -6.02 -1.68 -4.34
C TYR A 135 -4.68 -1.25 -4.91
N ASN A 136 -3.83 -0.70 -4.06
CA ASN A 136 -2.46 -0.29 -4.41
C ASN A 136 -1.37 -1.10 -3.67
N GLY A 137 -1.73 -2.19 -3.00
CA GLY A 137 -0.77 -3.06 -2.33
C GLY A 137 0.17 -3.79 -3.28
N GLN A 138 1.27 -4.29 -2.74
CA GLN A 138 2.29 -5.01 -3.52
C GLN A 138 1.99 -6.48 -3.73
N GLU A 139 1.22 -7.09 -2.84
CA GLU A 139 0.81 -8.49 -2.95
C GLU A 139 -0.29 -8.63 -3.99
N VAL A 140 -0.29 -9.73 -4.73
CA VAL A 140 -1.37 -10.02 -5.68
C VAL A 140 -2.68 -10.20 -4.92
N TRP A 141 -3.74 -9.51 -5.35
CA TRP A 141 -5.06 -9.65 -4.77
C TRP A 141 -5.65 -11.02 -5.09
N LYS A 142 -5.82 -11.86 -4.06
CA LYS A 142 -6.33 -13.23 -4.18
C LYS A 142 -7.71 -13.44 -3.56
N VAL A 143 -8.33 -12.36 -3.08
CA VAL A 143 -9.67 -12.43 -2.48
C VAL A 143 -10.70 -12.65 -3.57
N PRO A 144 -11.65 -13.59 -3.42
CA PRO A 144 -12.71 -13.78 -4.39
C PRO A 144 -13.53 -12.50 -4.59
N ARG A 145 -13.80 -12.15 -5.85
CA ARG A 145 -14.64 -10.98 -6.19
C ARG A 145 -16.12 -11.25 -5.99
N GLU A 146 -16.56 -12.49 -6.16
CA GLU A 146 -17.93 -12.92 -5.88
C GLU A 146 -18.11 -13.23 -4.39
N PHE A 147 -19.07 -12.59 -3.73
CA PHE A 147 -19.38 -12.82 -2.31
C PHE A 147 -19.67 -14.28 -1.97
N ARG A 148 -20.42 -14.98 -2.82
CA ARG A 148 -20.79 -16.39 -2.59
C ARG A 148 -19.59 -17.30 -2.42
N LYS A 149 -18.42 -16.97 -2.98
CA LYS A 149 -17.20 -17.78 -2.94
C LYS A 149 -16.57 -17.87 -1.55
N ILE A 150 -16.93 -16.97 -0.64
CA ILE A 150 -16.49 -17.04 0.75
C ILE A 150 -17.47 -17.81 1.66
N ILE A 151 -18.59 -18.32 1.11
CA ILE A 151 -19.58 -19.08 1.86
C ILE A 151 -19.23 -20.57 1.84
N TYR A 152 -19.27 -21.21 3.01
CA TYR A 152 -19.03 -22.65 3.13
C TYR A 152 -20.01 -23.45 2.27
N ASN A 153 -19.50 -24.42 1.51
CA ASN A 153 -20.28 -25.34 0.67
C ASN A 153 -21.22 -24.61 -0.32
N GLU A 154 -20.79 -23.48 -0.89
CA GLU A 154 -21.58 -22.60 -1.76
C GLU A 154 -22.30 -23.37 -2.89
N LYS A 155 -21.68 -24.42 -3.41
CA LYS A 155 -22.24 -25.26 -4.48
C LYS A 155 -23.50 -26.01 -4.06
N MET A 156 -23.62 -26.35 -2.78
CA MET A 156 -24.76 -27.09 -2.23
C MET A 156 -26.05 -26.27 -2.27
N PHE A 157 -25.95 -24.95 -2.04
CA PHE A 157 -27.10 -24.08 -1.85
C PHE A 157 -27.56 -23.36 -3.12
N LYS A 158 -26.79 -23.48 -4.22
CA LYS A 158 -27.14 -22.94 -5.57
C LYS A 158 -27.61 -21.48 -5.52
N ASN A 159 -28.86 -21.22 -5.95
CA ASN A 159 -29.43 -19.87 -6.05
C ASN A 159 -30.03 -19.33 -4.75
N SER A 160 -30.02 -20.12 -3.67
CA SER A 160 -30.53 -19.67 -2.36
C SER A 160 -29.57 -18.75 -1.62
N LEU A 161 -28.34 -18.59 -2.12
CA LEU A 161 -27.34 -17.73 -1.51
C LEU A 161 -27.42 -16.30 -2.03
N LEU A 162 -27.24 -15.34 -1.11
CA LEU A 162 -26.94 -13.98 -1.47
C LEU A 162 -25.64 -13.95 -2.29
N ASN A 163 -25.65 -13.19 -3.40
CA ASN A 163 -24.45 -12.95 -4.19
C ASN A 163 -24.42 -11.54 -4.73
N PHE A 164 -23.22 -10.98 -4.79
CA PHE A 164 -22.84 -9.80 -5.56
C PHE A 164 -21.38 -9.97 -5.99
N GLU A 165 -20.95 -9.17 -6.92
CA GLU A 165 -19.55 -9.05 -7.32
C GLU A 165 -19.12 -7.60 -7.14
N TYR A 166 -17.85 -7.38 -6.76
CA TYR A 166 -17.27 -6.05 -6.70
C TYR A 166 -16.21 -5.87 -7.80
N ASP A 167 -16.05 -4.63 -8.26
CA ASP A 167 -14.97 -4.26 -9.16
C ASP A 167 -13.68 -4.09 -8.40
N LEU A 168 -12.60 -4.64 -8.95
CA LEU A 168 -11.25 -4.46 -8.41
C LEU A 168 -10.41 -3.64 -9.38
N ILE A 169 -9.92 -2.51 -8.90
CA ILE A 169 -8.92 -1.69 -9.56
C ILE A 169 -7.58 -1.97 -8.86
N ASP A 170 -6.77 -2.88 -9.42
CA ASP A 170 -5.43 -3.21 -8.91
C ASP A 170 -4.41 -2.30 -9.59
N VAL A 171 -3.94 -1.29 -8.87
CA VAL A 171 -3.02 -0.26 -9.39
C VAL A 171 -1.68 -0.85 -9.82
N ASN A 172 -1.16 -1.82 -9.05
CA ASN A 172 0.17 -2.40 -9.31
C ASN A 172 0.18 -3.52 -10.33
N ASN A 173 -0.92 -4.30 -10.42
CA ASN A 173 -0.95 -5.50 -11.26
C ASN A 173 -2.00 -5.44 -12.38
N GLY A 174 -2.92 -4.48 -12.33
CA GLY A 174 -4.02 -4.36 -13.29
C GLY A 174 -3.70 -3.53 -14.53
N PHE A 175 -2.59 -2.78 -14.55
CA PHE A 175 -2.26 -1.84 -15.62
C PHE A 175 -0.77 -1.85 -15.93
N THR A 176 -0.43 -1.85 -17.22
CA THR A 176 0.93 -1.60 -17.69
C THR A 176 1.21 -0.10 -17.76
N GLU A 177 2.48 0.27 -17.73
CA GLU A 177 2.90 1.67 -17.90
C GLU A 177 2.42 2.25 -19.24
N GLU A 178 2.50 1.48 -20.32
CA GLU A 178 2.05 1.89 -21.66
C GLU A 178 0.57 2.19 -21.72
N GLU A 179 -0.27 1.33 -21.08
CA GLU A 179 -1.72 1.54 -21.00
C GLU A 179 -2.06 2.82 -20.25
N LEU A 180 -1.40 3.06 -19.11
CA LEU A 180 -1.62 4.26 -18.31
C LEU A 180 -1.18 5.53 -19.06
N ILE A 181 0.00 5.53 -19.71
CA ILE A 181 0.46 6.67 -20.51
C ILE A 181 -0.52 6.95 -21.67
N LYS A 182 -1.04 5.90 -22.30
CA LYS A 182 -2.01 6.04 -23.41
C LYS A 182 -3.36 6.58 -22.95
N SER A 183 -3.74 6.33 -21.71
CA SER A 183 -5.04 6.78 -21.16
C SER A 183 -5.10 8.29 -20.96
N LYS A 184 -3.99 8.97 -20.69
CA LYS A 184 -3.81 10.43 -20.60
C LYS A 184 -4.82 11.15 -19.69
N ASN A 185 -5.28 10.52 -18.63
CA ASN A 185 -6.24 11.05 -17.66
C ASN A 185 -5.63 11.14 -16.26
N VAL A 186 -6.30 11.81 -15.33
CA VAL A 186 -5.78 12.07 -13.99
C VAL A 186 -5.59 10.79 -13.17
N SER A 187 -6.51 9.83 -13.25
CA SER A 187 -6.40 8.55 -12.55
C SER A 187 -5.22 7.73 -13.06
N ALA A 188 -4.98 7.70 -14.38
CA ALA A 188 -3.82 7.06 -14.96
C ALA A 188 -2.50 7.73 -14.52
N ALA A 189 -2.46 9.06 -14.46
CA ALA A 189 -1.29 9.80 -13.96
C ALA A 189 -0.99 9.43 -12.49
N ILE A 190 -2.01 9.39 -11.63
CA ILE A 190 -1.84 8.98 -10.23
C ILE A 190 -1.38 7.53 -10.13
N PHE A 191 -1.97 6.60 -10.89
CA PHE A 191 -1.57 5.19 -10.87
C PHE A 191 -0.13 4.99 -11.35
N LEU A 192 0.31 5.71 -12.40
CA LEU A 192 1.70 5.74 -12.83
C LEU A 192 2.66 6.12 -11.70
N LEU A 193 2.27 7.09 -10.86
CA LEU A 193 3.11 7.58 -9.77
C LEU A 193 3.03 6.71 -8.51
N ASP A 194 1.91 5.99 -8.30
CA ASP A 194 1.68 5.14 -7.12
C ASP A 194 2.19 3.70 -7.30
N GLN A 195 2.35 3.22 -8.53
CA GLN A 195 2.97 1.92 -8.77
C GLN A 195 4.36 1.86 -8.15
N LYS A 196 4.75 0.67 -7.68
CA LYS A 196 6.07 0.43 -7.07
C LYS A 196 7.19 0.68 -8.08
N ILE A 197 7.90 1.78 -7.90
CA ILE A 197 9.01 2.24 -8.74
C ILE A 197 10.12 2.86 -7.90
N ASP A 198 11.31 2.93 -8.47
CA ASP A 198 12.40 3.69 -7.87
C ASP A 198 12.32 5.20 -8.21
N ALA A 199 13.17 6.01 -7.57
CA ALA A 199 13.17 7.45 -7.77
C ALA A 199 13.50 7.87 -9.21
N ILE A 200 14.31 7.11 -9.95
CA ILE A 200 14.66 7.38 -11.35
C ILE A 200 13.45 7.11 -12.24
N GLN A 201 12.81 5.95 -12.06
CA GLN A 201 11.57 5.60 -12.76
C GLN A 201 10.46 6.62 -12.47
N PHE A 202 10.35 7.07 -11.20
CA PHE A 202 9.41 8.10 -10.81
C PHE A 202 9.60 9.39 -11.61
N LEU A 203 10.85 9.89 -11.74
CA LEU A 203 11.13 11.09 -12.55
C LEU A 203 10.86 10.87 -14.05
N GLN A 204 11.10 9.67 -14.57
CA GLN A 204 10.75 9.33 -15.96
C GLN A 204 9.23 9.37 -16.17
N ARG A 205 8.45 8.90 -15.22
CA ARG A 205 6.98 8.97 -15.26
C ARG A 205 6.46 10.40 -15.11
N ILE A 206 7.08 11.22 -14.25
CA ILE A 206 6.79 12.66 -14.20
C ILE A 206 7.08 13.33 -15.56
N LYS A 207 8.18 12.96 -16.23
CA LYS A 207 8.48 13.41 -17.61
C LYS A 207 7.34 13.00 -18.56
N ALA A 208 6.92 11.76 -18.52
CA ALA A 208 5.84 11.26 -19.39
C ALA A 208 4.51 12.03 -19.14
N ILE A 209 4.17 12.29 -17.89
CA ILE A 209 2.99 13.09 -17.54
C ILE A 209 3.12 14.51 -18.09
N ALA A 210 4.28 15.19 -17.88
CA ALA A 210 4.51 16.55 -18.33
C ALA A 210 4.47 16.70 -19.87
N LEU A 211 4.90 15.68 -20.60
CA LEU A 211 4.98 15.72 -22.07
C LEU A 211 3.75 15.19 -22.80
N PHE A 212 3.03 14.23 -22.22
CA PHE A 212 1.98 13.50 -22.94
C PHE A 212 0.57 13.71 -22.39
N PHE A 213 0.40 14.26 -21.18
CA PHE A 213 -0.89 14.51 -20.55
C PHE A 213 -1.36 15.96 -20.75
N ASP A 214 -1.34 16.41 -22.00
CA ASP A 214 -1.66 17.77 -22.43
C ASP A 214 -3.16 18.13 -22.32
N ALA A 215 -4.03 17.13 -22.11
CA ALA A 215 -5.47 17.33 -21.93
C ALA A 215 -5.90 17.55 -20.46
N LEU A 216 -4.98 17.46 -19.50
CA LEU A 216 -5.32 17.64 -18.08
C LEU A 216 -5.68 19.10 -17.78
N SER A 217 -6.81 19.29 -17.13
CA SER A 217 -7.26 20.58 -16.61
C SER A 217 -6.39 21.08 -15.46
N GLU A 218 -6.46 22.37 -15.14
CA GLU A 218 -5.76 22.94 -13.98
C GLU A 218 -6.16 22.26 -12.65
N VAL A 219 -7.42 21.83 -12.53
CA VAL A 219 -7.92 21.14 -11.33
C VAL A 219 -7.24 19.78 -11.20
N GLU A 220 -7.11 19.03 -12.29
CA GLU A 220 -6.45 17.72 -12.33
C GLU A 220 -4.95 17.83 -12.05
N ILE A 221 -4.27 18.82 -12.64
CA ILE A 221 -2.86 19.09 -12.36
C ILE A 221 -2.65 19.46 -10.88
N LYS A 222 -3.54 20.28 -10.29
CA LYS A 222 -3.49 20.59 -8.86
C LYS A 222 -3.70 19.33 -8.00
N ALA A 223 -4.59 18.44 -8.41
CA ALA A 223 -4.83 17.17 -7.71
C ALA A 223 -3.58 16.27 -7.75
N ILE A 224 -2.91 16.13 -8.89
CA ILE A 224 -1.65 15.38 -9.03
C ILE A 224 -0.56 15.98 -8.13
N LYS A 225 -0.36 17.29 -8.16
CA LYS A 225 0.63 17.97 -7.31
C LYS A 225 0.34 17.76 -5.81
N HIS A 226 -0.93 17.83 -5.42
CA HIS A 226 -1.34 17.60 -4.04
C HIS A 226 -1.06 16.14 -3.62
N TRP A 227 -1.37 15.19 -4.48
CA TRP A 227 -1.07 13.78 -4.26
C TRP A 227 0.45 13.54 -4.07
N ILE A 228 1.29 14.10 -4.97
CA ILE A 228 2.75 14.02 -4.88
C ILE A 228 3.26 14.57 -3.54
N ARG A 229 2.80 15.75 -3.10
CA ARG A 229 3.22 16.32 -1.82
C ARG A 229 2.88 15.47 -0.61
N ASN A 230 1.78 14.74 -0.67
CA ASN A 230 1.32 13.94 0.46
C ASN A 230 1.95 12.53 0.51
N THR A 231 2.36 11.97 -0.63
CA THR A 231 2.77 10.56 -0.73
C THR A 231 4.25 10.36 -1.00
N ILE A 232 4.94 11.37 -1.52
CA ILE A 232 6.34 11.29 -1.94
C ILE A 232 7.24 12.07 -0.96
N ASP A 233 8.50 11.63 -0.83
CA ASP A 233 9.51 12.35 -0.05
C ASP A 233 9.63 13.82 -0.50
N ASN A 234 9.75 14.73 0.45
CA ASN A 234 9.69 16.17 0.20
C ASN A 234 10.65 16.65 -0.90
N GLN A 235 11.90 16.15 -0.92
CA GLN A 235 12.89 16.61 -1.90
C GLN A 235 12.54 16.14 -3.31
N LEU A 236 12.11 14.90 -3.46
CA LEU A 236 11.69 14.33 -4.73
C LEU A 236 10.36 14.94 -5.20
N ALA A 237 9.44 15.21 -4.27
CA ALA A 237 8.16 15.87 -4.54
C ALA A 237 8.36 17.28 -5.11
N GLU A 238 9.22 18.10 -4.51
CA GLU A 238 9.52 19.45 -5.01
C GLU A 238 10.15 19.41 -6.41
N SER A 239 11.05 18.46 -6.67
CA SER A 239 11.66 18.28 -8.00
C SER A 239 10.59 17.90 -9.04
N ALA A 240 9.72 16.96 -8.71
CA ALA A 240 8.64 16.52 -9.59
C ALA A 240 7.65 17.66 -9.92
N ILE A 241 7.26 18.44 -8.90
CA ILE A 241 6.34 19.57 -9.09
C ILE A 241 6.95 20.64 -10.00
N LYS A 242 8.24 20.97 -9.82
CA LYS A 242 8.96 21.90 -10.72
C LYS A 242 8.98 21.41 -12.16
N ILE A 243 9.16 20.12 -12.39
CA ILE A 243 9.11 19.53 -13.73
C ILE A 243 7.72 19.66 -14.34
N LEU A 244 6.65 19.37 -13.57
CA LEU A 244 5.25 19.50 -14.03
C LEU A 244 4.85 20.96 -14.31
N GLU A 245 5.52 21.94 -13.71
CA GLU A 245 5.28 23.38 -13.90
C GLU A 245 6.18 24.00 -14.98
N SER A 246 7.19 23.28 -15.45
CA SER A 246 8.13 23.78 -16.44
C SER A 246 7.52 23.81 -17.84
N LYS A 247 8.15 24.60 -18.72
CA LYS A 247 7.81 24.56 -20.14
C LYS A 247 8.22 23.22 -20.75
N ARG A 248 7.47 22.76 -21.72
CA ARG A 248 7.69 21.47 -22.40
C ARG A 248 9.12 21.29 -22.91
N GLU A 249 9.73 22.35 -23.41
CA GLU A 249 11.11 22.38 -23.92
C GLU A 249 12.18 22.18 -22.83
N ASP A 250 11.87 22.52 -21.57
CA ASP A 250 12.78 22.43 -20.42
C ASP A 250 12.68 21.10 -19.68
N VAL A 251 11.59 20.35 -19.87
CA VAL A 251 11.27 19.11 -19.11
C VAL A 251 12.41 18.10 -19.20
N GLU A 252 12.95 17.86 -20.39
CA GLU A 252 14.00 16.86 -20.58
C GLU A 252 15.29 17.21 -19.84
N VAL A 253 15.71 18.47 -19.90
CA VAL A 253 16.91 18.97 -19.20
C VAL A 253 16.71 18.89 -17.68
N MET A 254 15.54 19.28 -17.18
CA MET A 254 15.25 19.23 -15.76
C MET A 254 15.22 17.78 -15.22
N VAL A 255 14.63 16.85 -15.97
CA VAL A 255 14.63 15.43 -15.60
C VAL A 255 16.05 14.87 -15.60
N ALA A 256 16.84 15.13 -16.64
CA ALA A 256 18.22 14.66 -16.73
C ALA A 256 19.07 15.16 -15.55
N ASN A 257 18.96 16.44 -15.19
CA ASN A 257 19.68 17.01 -14.05
C ASN A 257 19.28 16.36 -12.71
N ASN A 258 17.98 16.16 -12.49
CA ASN A 258 17.51 15.51 -11.27
C ASN A 258 17.93 14.03 -11.21
N MET A 259 17.89 13.31 -12.32
CA MET A 259 18.37 11.92 -12.39
C MET A 259 19.87 11.82 -12.09
N PHE A 260 20.68 12.75 -12.60
CA PHE A 260 22.11 12.82 -12.33
C PHE A 260 22.36 12.97 -10.81
N ILE A 261 21.70 13.94 -10.17
CA ILE A 261 21.81 14.18 -8.73
C ILE A 261 21.42 12.92 -7.94
N LEU A 262 20.31 12.26 -8.29
CA LEU A 262 19.88 11.04 -7.62
C LEU A 262 20.89 9.89 -7.77
N THR A 263 21.51 9.76 -8.93
CA THR A 263 22.54 8.74 -9.17
C THR A 263 23.77 8.99 -8.30
N GLU A 264 24.24 10.23 -8.21
CA GLU A 264 25.36 10.60 -7.32
C GLU A 264 25.07 10.31 -5.85
N PHE A 265 23.84 10.66 -5.37
CA PHE A 265 23.45 10.37 -4.00
C PHE A 265 23.38 8.86 -3.73
N ARG A 266 22.87 8.07 -4.67
CA ARG A 266 22.80 6.62 -4.56
C ARG A 266 24.19 6.00 -4.47
N GLU A 267 25.11 6.37 -5.37
CA GLU A 267 26.48 5.88 -5.36
C GLU A 267 27.22 6.23 -4.06
N LYS A 268 26.99 7.45 -3.55
CA LYS A 268 27.55 7.87 -2.27
C LYS A 268 27.00 7.05 -1.10
N ALA A 269 25.69 6.85 -1.06
CA ALA A 269 25.03 6.05 -0.02
C ALA A 269 25.47 4.58 -0.05
N GLU A 270 25.66 4.01 -1.24
CA GLU A 270 26.19 2.64 -1.40
C GLU A 270 27.62 2.52 -0.88
N LYS A 271 28.50 3.49 -1.20
CA LYS A 271 29.88 3.52 -0.68
C LYS A 271 29.91 3.64 0.85
N GLU A 272 29.12 4.56 1.42
CA GLU A 272 29.02 4.72 2.88
C GLU A 272 28.46 3.46 3.56
N GLY A 273 27.46 2.83 2.96
CA GLY A 273 26.89 1.58 3.46
C GLY A 273 27.89 0.43 3.43
N LEU A 274 28.65 0.29 2.35
CA LEU A 274 29.70 -0.71 2.20
C LEU A 274 30.83 -0.51 3.24
N GLN A 275 31.27 0.74 3.41
CA GLN A 275 32.32 1.07 4.38
C GLN A 275 31.88 0.75 5.82
N LYS A 276 30.66 1.18 6.21
CA LYS A 276 30.10 0.84 7.54
C LYS A 276 29.92 -0.66 7.74
N GLY A 277 29.48 -1.38 6.69
CA GLY A 277 29.36 -2.84 6.73
C GLY A 277 30.72 -3.53 6.94
N LEU A 278 31.74 -3.04 6.25
CA LEU A 278 33.13 -3.54 6.37
C LEU A 278 33.70 -3.30 7.77
N GLU A 279 33.54 -2.09 8.30
CA GLU A 279 33.98 -1.71 9.66
C GLU A 279 33.30 -2.58 10.74
N GLN A 280 31.98 -2.74 10.66
CA GLN A 280 31.23 -3.61 11.59
C GLN A 280 31.60 -5.09 11.44
N GLY A 281 31.84 -5.55 10.21
CA GLY A 281 32.29 -6.92 9.96
C GLY A 281 33.68 -7.17 10.56
N LEU A 282 34.61 -6.23 10.37
CA LEU A 282 35.97 -6.30 10.91
C LEU A 282 35.95 -6.30 12.45
N GLU A 283 35.18 -5.39 13.06
CA GLU A 283 35.06 -5.30 14.52
C GLU A 283 34.48 -6.60 15.13
N ARG A 284 33.40 -7.13 14.53
CA ARG A 284 32.82 -8.41 14.96
C ARG A 284 33.78 -9.58 14.77
N GLY A 285 34.46 -9.64 13.63
CA GLY A 285 35.46 -10.68 13.35
C GLY A 285 36.63 -10.64 14.35
N LEU A 286 37.11 -9.42 14.68
CA LEU A 286 38.16 -9.23 15.70
C LEU A 286 37.70 -9.69 17.08
N GLN A 287 36.48 -9.28 17.51
CA GLN A 287 35.92 -9.69 18.81
C GLN A 287 35.74 -11.21 18.88
N GLN A 288 35.21 -11.83 17.83
CA GLN A 288 35.06 -13.28 17.76
C GLN A 288 36.42 -13.99 17.82
N GLY A 289 37.40 -13.51 17.06
CA GLY A 289 38.75 -14.05 17.07
C GLY A 289 39.42 -13.99 18.44
N ILE A 290 39.28 -12.85 19.12
CA ILE A 290 39.80 -12.68 20.50
C ILE A 290 39.11 -13.67 21.46
N GLU A 291 37.79 -13.78 21.37
CA GLU A 291 37.02 -14.71 22.23
C GLU A 291 37.38 -16.19 21.94
N GLN A 292 37.52 -16.55 20.69
CA GLN A 292 37.94 -17.88 20.28
C GLN A 292 39.35 -18.20 20.84
N THR A 293 40.30 -17.29 20.71
CA THR A 293 41.66 -17.42 21.23
C THR A 293 41.65 -17.57 22.72
N LYS A 294 40.82 -16.81 23.46
CA LYS A 294 40.68 -16.98 24.91
C LYS A 294 40.13 -18.37 25.26
N ILE A 295 39.15 -18.86 24.55
CA ILE A 295 38.57 -20.20 24.76
C ILE A 295 39.63 -21.29 24.53
N GLU A 296 40.39 -21.21 23.45
CA GLU A 296 41.49 -22.16 23.16
C GLU A 296 42.58 -22.10 24.23
N ASN A 297 42.99 -20.94 24.62
CA ASN A 297 43.99 -20.75 25.71
C ASN A 297 43.48 -21.28 27.05
N ALA A 298 42.17 -21.13 27.35
CA ALA A 298 41.58 -21.68 28.57
C ALA A 298 41.63 -23.24 28.52
N ARG A 299 41.22 -23.83 27.41
CA ARG A 299 41.24 -25.30 27.21
C ARG A 299 42.64 -25.91 27.37
N ASN A 300 43.68 -25.22 26.86
CA ASN A 300 45.07 -25.63 26.98
C ASN A 300 45.63 -25.58 28.41
N LEU A 301 44.90 -24.98 29.35
CA LEU A 301 45.34 -24.82 30.74
C LEU A 301 44.50 -25.65 31.72
N PHE A 302 43.50 -26.42 31.25
CA PHE A 302 42.59 -27.17 32.11
C PHE A 302 43.26 -28.24 32.93
N ASP A 303 44.36 -28.82 32.44
CA ASP A 303 45.13 -29.88 33.13
C ASP A 303 46.05 -29.31 34.21
N VAL A 304 46.38 -28.02 34.19
CA VAL A 304 47.47 -27.44 34.98
C VAL A 304 47.00 -26.35 35.96
N LEU A 305 45.87 -25.71 35.73
CA LEU A 305 45.37 -24.57 36.51
C LEU A 305 43.90 -24.71 36.90
N ASP A 306 43.55 -24.12 38.04
CA ASP A 306 42.17 -23.97 38.50
C ASP A 306 41.40 -22.88 37.72
N ASP A 307 40.07 -22.92 37.77
CA ASP A 307 39.19 -22.03 37.02
C ASP A 307 39.35 -20.56 37.35
N GLU A 308 39.60 -20.25 38.64
CA GLU A 308 39.78 -18.86 39.06
C GLU A 308 41.07 -18.25 38.51
N THR A 309 42.16 -19.03 38.51
CA THR A 309 43.45 -18.67 37.93
C THR A 309 43.38 -18.47 36.44
N ILE A 310 42.69 -19.40 35.72
CA ILE A 310 42.44 -19.29 34.28
C ILE A 310 41.64 -18.06 33.97
N SER A 311 40.50 -17.84 34.64
CA SER A 311 39.64 -16.67 34.47
C SER A 311 40.42 -15.36 34.59
N LYS A 312 41.24 -15.23 35.61
CA LYS A 312 42.05 -14.00 35.85
C LYS A 312 43.14 -13.80 34.78
N ARG A 313 43.84 -14.89 34.35
CA ARG A 313 44.95 -14.77 33.39
C ARG A 313 44.51 -14.50 31.98
N ILE A 314 43.41 -15.15 31.55
CA ILE A 314 42.91 -15.06 30.16
C ILE A 314 41.88 -13.94 30.02
N LYS A 315 41.37 -13.39 31.12
CA LYS A 315 40.30 -12.40 31.16
C LYS A 315 39.04 -12.92 30.49
N LEU A 316 38.64 -14.13 30.90
CA LEU A 316 37.38 -14.78 30.53
C LEU A 316 36.53 -14.90 31.79
N ASP A 317 35.21 -14.73 31.65
CA ASP A 317 34.28 -14.86 32.76
C ASP A 317 34.38 -16.23 33.46
N LEU A 318 34.33 -16.25 34.81
CA LEU A 318 34.53 -17.46 35.59
C LEU A 318 33.47 -18.54 35.27
N ASP A 319 32.22 -18.12 35.16
CA ASP A 319 31.13 -19.07 34.83
C ASP A 319 31.31 -19.66 33.45
N ARG A 320 31.85 -18.88 32.50
CA ARG A 320 32.21 -19.37 31.17
C ARG A 320 33.36 -20.36 31.23
N VAL A 321 34.39 -20.13 32.02
CA VAL A 321 35.54 -21.04 32.21
C VAL A 321 35.06 -22.36 32.77
N LYS A 322 34.20 -22.35 33.81
CA LYS A 322 33.62 -23.58 34.39
C LYS A 322 32.86 -24.41 33.39
N LYS A 323 31.99 -23.75 32.59
CA LYS A 323 31.25 -24.48 31.53
C LYS A 323 32.16 -25.09 30.48
N LEU A 324 33.22 -24.40 30.07
CA LEU A 324 34.18 -24.91 29.11
C LEU A 324 34.99 -26.10 29.68
N ARG A 325 35.27 -26.10 30.98
CA ARG A 325 35.92 -27.25 31.65
C ARG A 325 34.98 -28.47 31.70
N GLU A 326 33.72 -28.26 32.07
CA GLU A 326 32.73 -29.33 32.07
C GLU A 326 32.53 -29.95 30.65
N GLU A 327 32.56 -29.12 29.60
CA GLU A 327 32.51 -29.59 28.21
C GLU A 327 33.77 -30.39 27.86
N TRP A 328 34.93 -29.92 28.22
CA TRP A 328 36.23 -30.57 28.01
C TRP A 328 36.33 -31.90 28.72
N GLU A 329 35.94 -32.00 30.00
CA GLU A 329 35.94 -33.23 30.81
C GLU A 329 35.01 -34.28 30.21
N ARG A 330 33.85 -33.91 29.67
CA ARG A 330 32.95 -34.81 28.96
C ARG A 330 33.60 -35.36 27.66
N GLU A 331 34.21 -34.44 26.86
CA GLU A 331 34.93 -34.85 25.65
C GLU A 331 36.07 -35.83 25.93
N GLN A 332 36.74 -35.73 27.08
CA GLN A 332 37.80 -36.70 27.50
C GLN A 332 37.21 -38.03 27.96
N SER A 333 36.03 -38.02 28.60
CA SER A 333 35.35 -39.23 29.07
C SER A 333 34.77 -40.05 27.91
N ASP A 334 34.31 -39.41 26.86
CA ASP A 334 33.74 -40.08 25.68
C ASP A 334 34.80 -40.65 24.74
N ASN A 335 36.09 -40.27 24.91
CA ASN A 335 37.24 -40.77 24.14
C ASN A 335 38.04 -41.88 24.84
N GLN A 336 37.63 -42.33 26.01
CA GLN A 336 38.18 -43.51 26.74
C GLN A 336 37.23 -44.69 26.67
#